data_27d5debdfc326dfaf5716f136fa4641d
#
_entry.id   27d5debdfc326dfaf5716f136fa4641d
#
_cell.length_a   1.000
_cell.length_b   1.000
_cell.length_c   1.000
_cell.angle_alpha   90.00
_cell.angle_beta   90.00
_cell.angle_gamma   90.00
#
_symmetry.space_group_name_H-M   'P 1'
#
loop_
_entity.id
_entity.type
_entity.pdbx_description
1 polymer ?
#
loop_
_entity_poly.entity_id
_entity_poly.type
_entity_poly.pdbx_seq_one_letter_code
_entity_poly.pdbx_strand_id
1 'polypeptide(L)'
;MTARAWLLVAACLSLLLSCSPAKAPPIERDYPLTKITNHVYVLEGPNQAPNRENQGFSNNPGFVLARGGVVVIDPGASVQVGEMLLKKIAGVTRDPVIAVFDTHLHGDHWLGNQAIKAAYPNAIIYAHPKMIEAIKAGAGESWVKMLDQATQGASRGTVAVAPDLGVDNDDVLRLHGMSFRIIHNERAHTDNDIMIEVAQEGVIFLGDIVMNKRIAVDFPEQGSISRQIAAIDAALKSGAIHFIPGHGASGGREIALAQRAFLVTLHTAVKKSYDQGMSDSEISDRLKNELAGYKDWVGFDRLARLVSAVYRQVETETF
;
A
#
# COMPACT_ATOMS: atom_id res chain seq x y z
N MET A 1 -64.46 1.51 -52.57
CA MET A 1 -63.26 2.42 -52.55
C MET A 1 -62.81 2.56 -51.13
N THR A 2 -61.84 1.78 -50.73
CA THR A 2 -61.30 1.74 -49.30
C THR A 2 -59.89 2.23 -49.30
N ALA A 3 -59.64 3.40 -48.67
CA ALA A 3 -58.35 3.96 -48.51
C ALA A 3 -57.63 3.33 -47.27
N ARG A 4 -56.50 2.68 -47.49
CA ARG A 4 -55.61 2.15 -46.43
C ARG A 4 -54.69 3.26 -46.00
N ALA A 5 -54.79 3.68 -44.71
CA ALA A 5 -53.88 4.54 -44.08
C ALA A 5 -52.65 3.74 -43.57
N TRP A 6 -51.46 4.09 -44.01
CA TRP A 6 -50.17 3.56 -43.50
C TRP A 6 -49.69 4.42 -42.34
N LEU A 7 -49.66 3.83 -41.15
CA LEU A 7 -49.02 4.43 -39.95
C LEU A 7 -47.52 4.09 -40.02
N LEU A 8 -46.71 5.10 -40.27
CA LEU A 8 -45.26 5.05 -40.07
C LEU A 8 -44.95 5.22 -38.57
N VAL A 9 -44.55 4.12 -37.92
CA VAL A 9 -43.99 4.14 -36.58
C VAL A 9 -42.51 4.46 -36.71
N ALA A 10 -42.12 5.68 -36.42
CA ALA A 10 -40.72 6.08 -36.29
C ALA A 10 -40.18 5.57 -34.94
N ALA A 11 -39.41 4.51 -34.96
CA ALA A 11 -38.68 4.03 -33.79
C ALA A 11 -37.46 4.96 -33.54
N CYS A 12 -37.58 5.89 -32.59
CA CYS A 12 -36.44 6.62 -32.04
C CYS A 12 -35.58 5.67 -31.19
N LEU A 13 -34.56 5.11 -31.80
CA LEU A 13 -33.50 4.38 -31.06
C LEU A 13 -32.63 5.42 -30.34
N SER A 14 -32.95 5.70 -29.08
CA SER A 14 -32.09 6.52 -28.20
C SER A 14 -30.84 5.72 -27.90
N LEU A 15 -29.74 5.96 -28.62
CA LEU A 15 -28.41 5.54 -28.22
C LEU A 15 -28.04 6.28 -26.93
N LEU A 16 -28.26 5.63 -25.80
CA LEU A 16 -27.63 6.00 -24.55
C LEU A 16 -26.12 5.70 -24.69
N LEU A 17 -25.37 6.64 -25.23
CA LEU A 17 -23.92 6.66 -25.08
C LEU A 17 -23.68 6.79 -23.58
N SER A 18 -23.37 5.67 -22.92
CA SER A 18 -22.80 5.69 -21.57
C SER A 18 -21.44 6.35 -21.68
N CYS A 19 -21.43 7.67 -21.47
CA CYS A 19 -20.18 8.43 -21.39
C CYS A 19 -19.51 8.00 -20.07
N SER A 20 -18.64 6.98 -20.14
CA SER A 20 -17.74 6.70 -19.02
C SER A 20 -16.96 7.97 -18.76
N PRO A 21 -16.89 8.44 -17.51
CA PRO A 21 -16.17 9.66 -17.19
C PRO A 21 -14.72 9.53 -17.64
N ALA A 22 -14.23 10.55 -18.35
CA ALA A 22 -12.88 10.55 -18.90
C ALA A 22 -11.85 10.33 -17.78
N LYS A 23 -10.77 9.60 -18.08
CA LYS A 23 -9.63 9.41 -17.19
C LYS A 23 -9.06 10.78 -16.76
N ALA A 24 -8.71 10.90 -15.48
CA ALA A 24 -8.06 12.11 -14.97
C ALA A 24 -6.66 12.31 -15.60
N PRO A 25 -6.17 13.54 -15.69
CA PRO A 25 -4.87 13.84 -16.30
C PRO A 25 -3.72 13.14 -15.54
N PRO A 26 -2.56 12.95 -16.19
CA PRO A 26 -1.38 12.38 -15.55
C PRO A 26 -0.87 13.30 -14.43
N ILE A 27 -0.04 12.75 -13.53
CA ILE A 27 0.67 13.54 -12.52
C ILE A 27 1.75 14.35 -13.21
N GLU A 28 1.62 15.67 -13.15
CA GLU A 28 2.59 16.60 -13.77
C GLU A 28 3.77 16.91 -12.84
N ARG A 29 3.54 16.85 -11.52
CA ARG A 29 4.59 17.11 -10.52
C ARG A 29 5.71 16.08 -10.67
N ASP A 30 6.93 16.57 -10.78
CA ASP A 30 8.12 15.72 -10.82
C ASP A 30 8.56 15.33 -9.40
N TYR A 31 8.34 14.06 -9.06
CA TYR A 31 8.83 13.48 -7.81
C TYR A 31 10.21 12.85 -8.06
N PRO A 32 11.19 13.09 -7.17
CA PRO A 32 12.54 12.58 -7.37
C PRO A 32 12.58 11.05 -7.23
N LEU A 33 13.32 10.40 -8.13
CA LEU A 33 13.65 9.00 -8.04
C LEU A 33 14.95 8.85 -7.24
N THR A 34 14.90 8.12 -6.13
CA THR A 34 16.06 7.85 -5.27
C THR A 34 16.70 6.52 -5.67
N LYS A 35 17.99 6.56 -5.99
CA LYS A 35 18.79 5.34 -6.21
C LYS A 35 19.29 4.83 -4.86
N ILE A 36 18.81 3.67 -4.43
CA ILE A 36 19.19 3.03 -3.14
C ILE A 36 20.49 2.24 -3.30
N THR A 37 20.55 1.40 -4.35
CA THR A 37 21.75 0.62 -4.72
C THR A 37 21.98 0.71 -6.23
N ASN A 38 22.89 -0.09 -6.77
CA ASN A 38 23.08 -0.11 -8.23
C ASN A 38 21.88 -0.66 -9.00
N HIS A 39 21.05 -1.47 -8.35
CA HIS A 39 19.90 -2.12 -8.99
C HIS A 39 18.56 -1.72 -8.38
N VAL A 40 18.51 -1.08 -7.20
CA VAL A 40 17.28 -0.75 -6.50
C VAL A 40 17.02 0.75 -6.52
N TYR A 41 15.80 1.12 -6.89
CA TYR A 41 15.31 2.50 -6.96
C TYR A 41 13.96 2.61 -6.26
N VAL A 42 13.71 3.77 -5.65
CA VAL A 42 12.45 4.08 -4.94
C VAL A 42 11.96 5.46 -5.35
N LEU A 43 10.68 5.56 -5.64
CA LEU A 43 9.97 6.82 -5.84
C LEU A 43 9.24 7.15 -4.53
N GLU A 44 9.86 7.96 -3.67
CA GLU A 44 9.29 8.28 -2.37
C GLU A 44 8.10 9.23 -2.52
N GLY A 45 6.93 8.76 -2.08
CA GLY A 45 5.70 9.54 -2.08
C GLY A 45 5.70 10.61 -0.97
N PRO A 46 4.88 11.66 -1.14
CA PRO A 46 4.69 12.63 -0.07
C PRO A 46 4.06 11.92 1.15
N ASN A 47 4.64 12.13 2.33
CA ASN A 47 4.14 11.53 3.56
C ASN A 47 2.83 12.24 4.01
N GLN A 48 1.78 12.07 3.21
CA GLN A 48 0.46 12.70 3.36
C GLN A 48 -0.63 11.69 3.04
N ALA A 49 -1.84 11.95 3.50
CA ALA A 49 -3.00 11.17 3.06
C ALA A 49 -3.29 11.41 1.57
N PRO A 50 -3.91 10.44 0.86
CA PRO A 50 -4.42 10.64 -0.48
C PRO A 50 -5.32 11.89 -0.56
N ASN A 51 -5.07 12.74 -1.55
CA ASN A 51 -5.84 13.97 -1.78
C ASN A 51 -5.82 14.35 -3.27
N ARG A 52 -6.51 15.44 -3.61
CA ARG A 52 -6.60 15.90 -5.00
C ARG A 52 -5.25 16.30 -5.60
N GLU A 53 -4.35 16.93 -4.82
CA GLU A 53 -3.08 17.45 -5.31
C GLU A 53 -2.08 16.33 -5.60
N ASN A 54 -2.00 15.32 -4.72
CA ASN A 54 -1.12 14.17 -4.92
C ASN A 54 -1.75 13.07 -5.80
N GLN A 55 -3.02 13.21 -6.22
CA GLN A 55 -3.77 12.24 -7.04
C GLN A 55 -3.73 10.82 -6.45
N GLY A 56 -3.65 10.72 -5.12
CA GLY A 56 -3.52 9.48 -4.37
C GLY A 56 -2.09 9.03 -4.10
N PHE A 57 -1.09 9.62 -4.73
CA PHE A 57 0.31 9.25 -4.52
C PHE A 57 0.74 9.56 -3.07
N SER A 58 1.02 8.51 -2.31
CA SER A 58 1.40 8.60 -0.89
C SER A 58 2.37 7.50 -0.44
N ASN A 59 2.38 6.36 -1.13
CA ASN A 59 3.28 5.23 -0.85
C ASN A 59 4.66 5.40 -1.50
N ASN A 60 5.52 4.41 -1.32
CA ASN A 60 6.87 4.36 -1.87
C ASN A 60 7.01 3.25 -2.93
N PRO A 61 6.54 3.45 -4.16
CA PRO A 61 6.80 2.52 -5.25
C PRO A 61 8.28 2.30 -5.45
N GLY A 62 8.70 1.03 -5.53
CA GLY A 62 10.08 0.69 -5.80
C GLY A 62 10.23 -0.19 -7.03
N PHE A 63 11.45 -0.26 -7.56
CA PHE A 63 11.78 -1.25 -8.58
C PHE A 63 13.21 -1.75 -8.48
N VAL A 64 13.41 -2.96 -8.94
CA VAL A 64 14.68 -3.68 -8.96
C VAL A 64 15.03 -4.02 -10.39
N LEU A 65 16.23 -3.62 -10.83
CA LEU A 65 16.78 -4.02 -12.12
C LEU A 65 17.29 -5.46 -12.02
N ALA A 66 16.76 -6.34 -12.86
CA ALA A 66 17.24 -7.68 -13.07
C ALA A 66 17.84 -7.81 -14.49
N ARG A 67 18.41 -8.96 -14.83
CA ARG A 67 19.05 -9.15 -16.14
C ARG A 67 18.01 -9.19 -17.27
N GLY A 68 17.84 -8.07 -17.98
CA GLY A 68 16.87 -7.95 -19.06
C GLY A 68 15.42 -7.89 -18.58
N GLY A 69 15.17 -7.37 -17.37
CA GLY A 69 13.84 -7.16 -16.83
C GLY A 69 13.83 -6.28 -15.59
N VAL A 70 12.68 -5.77 -15.27
CA VAL A 70 12.41 -4.94 -14.09
C VAL A 70 11.37 -5.61 -13.22
N VAL A 71 11.61 -5.66 -11.91
CA VAL A 71 10.64 -6.11 -10.91
C VAL A 71 10.17 -4.89 -10.12
N VAL A 72 8.88 -4.65 -10.09
CA VAL A 72 8.25 -3.52 -9.39
C VAL A 72 7.72 -3.98 -8.02
N ILE A 73 7.76 -3.12 -7.03
CA ILE A 73 7.14 -3.32 -5.72
C ILE A 73 6.19 -2.14 -5.48
N ASP A 74 4.92 -2.45 -5.18
CA ASP A 74 3.86 -1.51 -4.85
C ASP A 74 3.72 -0.37 -5.88
N PRO A 75 3.15 -0.61 -7.07
CA PRO A 75 3.12 0.36 -8.17
C PRO A 75 2.28 1.62 -7.91
N GLY A 76 1.69 1.75 -6.72
CA GLY A 76 1.03 2.96 -6.25
C GLY A 76 -0.49 2.95 -6.32
N ALA A 77 -1.05 4.09 -5.95
CA ALA A 77 -2.46 4.27 -5.61
C ALA A 77 -3.42 4.34 -6.80
N SER A 78 -2.95 4.59 -8.00
CA SER A 78 -3.81 4.87 -9.16
C SER A 78 -3.12 4.56 -10.48
N VAL A 79 -3.90 4.50 -11.55
CA VAL A 79 -3.35 4.39 -12.90
C VAL A 79 -2.37 5.52 -13.20
N GLN A 80 -2.63 6.74 -12.70
CA GLN A 80 -1.74 7.90 -12.89
C GLN A 80 -0.40 7.72 -12.17
N VAL A 81 -0.40 7.15 -10.94
CA VAL A 81 0.82 6.84 -10.19
C VAL A 81 1.62 5.74 -10.90
N GLY A 82 0.96 4.67 -11.33
CA GLY A 82 1.61 3.60 -12.09
C GLY A 82 2.23 4.10 -13.41
N GLU A 83 1.56 4.99 -14.15
CA GLU A 83 2.10 5.61 -15.36
C GLU A 83 3.30 6.51 -15.06
N MET A 84 3.26 7.27 -13.97
CA MET A 84 4.40 8.07 -13.50
C MET A 84 5.59 7.16 -13.17
N LEU A 85 5.37 6.05 -12.45
CA LEU A 85 6.40 5.07 -12.14
C LEU A 85 7.03 4.48 -13.42
N LEU A 86 6.21 4.08 -14.39
CA LEU A 86 6.69 3.57 -15.69
C LEU A 86 7.55 4.59 -16.43
N LYS A 87 7.19 5.88 -16.38
CA LYS A 87 8.00 6.96 -16.95
C LYS A 87 9.35 7.07 -16.24
N LYS A 88 9.40 6.91 -14.92
CA LYS A 88 10.67 6.90 -14.16
C LYS A 88 11.53 5.68 -14.51
N ILE A 89 10.95 4.49 -14.61
CA ILE A 89 11.65 3.27 -15.05
C ILE A 89 12.26 3.47 -16.43
N ALA A 90 11.50 4.02 -17.40
CA ALA A 90 11.97 4.27 -18.75
C ALA A 90 13.12 5.29 -18.82
N GLY A 91 13.27 6.14 -17.81
CA GLY A 91 14.44 7.03 -17.64
C GLY A 91 15.70 6.33 -17.16
N VAL A 92 15.58 5.10 -16.61
CA VAL A 92 16.70 4.30 -16.06
C VAL A 92 17.10 3.17 -17.01
N THR A 93 16.12 2.43 -17.57
CA THR A 93 16.36 1.28 -18.43
C THR A 93 15.34 1.16 -19.55
N ARG A 94 15.65 0.35 -20.58
CA ARG A 94 14.74 -0.05 -21.65
C ARG A 94 14.18 -1.45 -21.44
N ASP A 95 14.60 -2.15 -20.38
CA ASP A 95 14.12 -3.48 -20.07
C ASP A 95 12.65 -3.48 -19.68
N PRO A 96 11.88 -4.50 -20.06
CA PRO A 96 10.45 -4.58 -19.73
C PRO A 96 10.22 -4.85 -18.24
N VAL A 97 9.08 -4.40 -17.70
CA VAL A 97 8.60 -4.89 -16.42
C VAL A 97 8.16 -6.35 -16.60
N ILE A 98 8.73 -7.26 -15.80
CA ILE A 98 8.48 -8.71 -15.86
C ILE A 98 7.65 -9.21 -14.68
N ALA A 99 7.71 -8.51 -13.55
CA ALA A 99 6.98 -8.89 -12.35
C ALA A 99 6.63 -7.67 -11.48
N VAL A 100 5.60 -7.84 -10.66
CA VAL A 100 5.19 -6.92 -9.60
C VAL A 100 5.01 -7.71 -8.31
N PHE A 101 5.37 -7.13 -7.17
CA PHE A 101 4.96 -7.59 -5.85
C PHE A 101 4.07 -6.52 -5.22
N ASP A 102 2.87 -6.90 -4.80
CA ASP A 102 1.97 -6.06 -4.02
C ASP A 102 2.08 -6.49 -2.55
N THR A 103 2.46 -5.55 -1.67
CA THR A 103 2.77 -5.89 -0.27
C THR A 103 1.53 -6.21 0.55
N HIS A 104 0.41 -5.55 0.32
CA HIS A 104 -0.84 -5.77 1.06
C HIS A 104 -2.06 -5.12 0.37
N LEU A 105 -3.25 -5.34 0.94
CA LEU A 105 -4.55 -4.99 0.34
C LEU A 105 -4.83 -3.49 0.21
N HIS A 106 -4.14 -2.58 0.93
CA HIS A 106 -4.48 -1.16 0.86
C HIS A 106 -4.23 -0.58 -0.53
N GLY A 107 -5.26 0.10 -1.06
CA GLY A 107 -5.30 0.48 -2.48
C GLY A 107 -4.22 1.46 -2.92
N ASP A 108 -3.62 2.20 -2.00
CA ASP A 108 -2.51 3.10 -2.30
C ASP A 108 -1.20 2.37 -2.63
N HIS A 109 -1.14 1.04 -2.50
CA HIS A 109 0.02 0.23 -2.86
C HIS A 109 -0.10 -0.44 -4.23
N TRP A 110 -1.28 -0.89 -4.65
CA TRP A 110 -1.42 -1.79 -5.80
C TRP A 110 -2.36 -1.34 -6.93
N LEU A 111 -3.16 -0.29 -6.76
CA LEU A 111 -4.09 0.13 -7.82
C LEU A 111 -3.36 0.63 -9.09
N GLY A 112 -2.06 0.91 -9.00
CA GLY A 112 -1.16 1.15 -10.15
C GLY A 112 -0.91 -0.07 -11.03
N ASN A 113 -1.28 -1.30 -10.60
CA ASN A 113 -1.21 -2.53 -11.40
C ASN A 113 -1.83 -2.38 -12.78
N GLN A 114 -2.90 -1.59 -12.89
CA GLN A 114 -3.56 -1.30 -14.16
C GLN A 114 -2.58 -0.72 -15.20
N ALA A 115 -1.75 0.24 -14.81
CA ALA A 115 -0.77 0.85 -15.72
C ALA A 115 0.31 -0.16 -16.13
N ILE A 116 0.76 -0.99 -15.19
CA ILE A 116 1.75 -2.03 -15.47
C ILE A 116 1.20 -3.05 -16.46
N LYS A 117 0.00 -3.60 -16.22
CA LYS A 117 -0.63 -4.58 -17.12
C LYS A 117 -0.99 -4.00 -18.49
N ALA A 118 -1.34 -2.73 -18.56
CA ALA A 118 -1.59 -2.06 -19.83
C ALA A 118 -0.32 -1.93 -20.70
N ALA A 119 0.83 -1.63 -20.07
CA ALA A 119 2.11 -1.50 -20.77
C ALA A 119 2.83 -2.85 -21.00
N TYR A 120 2.72 -3.77 -20.03
CA TYR A 120 3.37 -5.08 -20.00
C TYR A 120 2.39 -6.19 -19.63
N PRO A 121 1.53 -6.64 -20.56
CA PRO A 121 0.46 -7.62 -20.28
C PRO A 121 0.97 -8.95 -19.71
N ASN A 122 2.22 -9.31 -20.02
CA ASN A 122 2.86 -10.55 -19.59
C ASN A 122 3.57 -10.42 -18.21
N ALA A 123 3.64 -9.23 -17.62
CA ALA A 123 4.18 -9.07 -16.27
C ALA A 123 3.31 -9.84 -15.26
N ILE A 124 3.93 -10.65 -14.42
CA ILE A 124 3.22 -11.44 -13.40
C ILE A 124 3.14 -10.61 -12.12
N ILE A 125 1.94 -10.49 -11.56
CA ILE A 125 1.71 -9.77 -10.31
C ILE A 125 1.56 -10.79 -9.18
N TYR A 126 2.39 -10.67 -8.16
CA TYR A 126 2.43 -11.53 -6.98
C TYR A 126 1.89 -10.79 -5.76
N ALA A 127 1.12 -11.47 -4.93
CA ALA A 127 0.66 -10.99 -3.61
C ALA A 127 0.35 -12.17 -2.70
N HIS A 128 0.08 -11.91 -1.43
CA HIS A 128 -0.41 -12.94 -0.53
C HIS A 128 -1.79 -13.47 -0.98
N PRO A 129 -2.08 -14.80 -0.88
CA PRO A 129 -3.36 -15.38 -1.34
C PRO A 129 -4.60 -14.71 -0.76
N LYS A 130 -4.58 -14.34 0.53
CA LYS A 130 -5.70 -13.64 1.18
C LYS A 130 -6.00 -12.28 0.54
N MET A 131 -4.97 -11.54 0.08
CA MET A 131 -5.16 -10.29 -0.67
C MET A 131 -5.89 -10.55 -1.99
N ILE A 132 -5.46 -11.58 -2.73
CA ILE A 132 -6.07 -11.96 -4.02
C ILE A 132 -7.55 -12.32 -3.83
N GLU A 133 -7.87 -13.10 -2.79
CA GLU A 133 -9.24 -13.49 -2.43
C GLU A 133 -10.09 -12.28 -2.06
N ALA A 134 -9.58 -11.38 -1.23
CA ALA A 134 -10.29 -10.17 -0.82
C ALA A 134 -10.59 -9.25 -2.01
N ILE A 135 -9.65 -9.08 -2.95
CA ILE A 135 -9.85 -8.27 -4.16
C ILE A 135 -10.95 -8.90 -5.02
N LYS A 136 -10.91 -10.23 -5.24
CA LYS A 136 -11.95 -10.96 -5.98
C LYS A 136 -13.32 -10.90 -5.31
N ALA A 137 -13.37 -10.75 -3.98
CA ALA A 137 -14.59 -10.59 -3.19
C ALA A 137 -15.15 -9.14 -3.18
N GLY A 138 -14.54 -8.19 -3.92
CA GLY A 138 -15.05 -6.83 -4.08
C GLY A 138 -14.28 -5.75 -3.31
N ALA A 139 -13.20 -6.09 -2.60
CA ALA A 139 -12.38 -5.08 -1.94
C ALA A 139 -11.70 -4.14 -2.95
N GLY A 140 -11.41 -4.63 -4.16
CA GLY A 140 -10.80 -3.83 -5.20
C GLY A 140 -11.63 -2.62 -5.62
N GLU A 141 -12.91 -2.83 -5.92
CA GLU A 141 -13.87 -1.77 -6.28
C GLU A 141 -14.10 -0.80 -5.13
N SER A 142 -14.10 -1.32 -3.90
CA SER A 142 -14.23 -0.49 -2.69
C SER A 142 -13.05 0.46 -2.54
N TRP A 143 -11.83 0.00 -2.77
CA TRP A 143 -10.62 0.82 -2.75
C TRP A 143 -10.61 1.86 -3.86
N VAL A 144 -10.98 1.50 -5.10
CA VAL A 144 -11.11 2.45 -6.21
C VAL A 144 -12.08 3.56 -5.87
N LYS A 145 -13.26 3.22 -5.32
CA LYS A 145 -14.27 4.21 -4.91
C LYS A 145 -13.77 5.13 -3.80
N MET A 146 -13.12 4.55 -2.79
CA MET A 146 -12.55 5.32 -1.66
C MET A 146 -11.47 6.30 -2.16
N LEU A 147 -10.59 5.85 -3.05
CA LEU A 147 -9.55 6.68 -3.63
C LEU A 147 -10.13 7.81 -4.50
N ASP A 148 -11.12 7.51 -5.37
CA ASP A 148 -11.77 8.54 -6.19
C ASP A 148 -12.42 9.62 -5.32
N GLN A 149 -13.03 9.25 -4.20
CA GLN A 149 -13.59 10.18 -3.22
C GLN A 149 -12.49 11.00 -2.54
N ALA A 150 -11.44 10.36 -2.02
CA ALA A 150 -10.35 11.04 -1.33
C ALA A 150 -9.62 12.03 -2.24
N THR A 151 -9.45 11.69 -3.51
CA THR A 151 -8.80 12.53 -4.52
C THR A 151 -9.75 13.49 -5.24
N GLN A 152 -11.06 13.49 -4.89
CA GLN A 152 -12.08 14.31 -5.55
C GLN A 152 -12.07 14.12 -7.08
N GLY A 153 -11.93 12.87 -7.53
CA GLY A 153 -11.89 12.50 -8.95
C GLY A 153 -10.54 12.65 -9.64
N ALA A 154 -9.49 13.07 -8.94
CA ALA A 154 -8.16 13.20 -9.56
C ALA A 154 -7.46 11.86 -9.84
N SER A 155 -7.98 10.74 -9.32
CA SER A 155 -7.57 9.37 -9.65
C SER A 155 -8.51 8.67 -10.63
N ARG A 156 -9.48 9.40 -11.20
CA ARG A 156 -10.49 8.82 -12.10
C ARG A 156 -9.87 8.09 -13.30
N GLY A 157 -10.49 6.97 -13.66
CA GLY A 157 -9.99 6.05 -14.68
C GLY A 157 -9.20 4.88 -14.11
N THR A 158 -8.94 4.89 -12.79
CA THR A 158 -8.36 3.73 -12.11
C THR A 158 -9.39 2.60 -12.00
N VAL A 159 -8.97 1.39 -12.31
CA VAL A 159 -9.72 0.14 -12.10
C VAL A 159 -8.85 -0.86 -11.35
N ALA A 160 -9.46 -1.69 -10.55
CA ALA A 160 -8.77 -2.73 -9.80
C ALA A 160 -8.29 -3.85 -10.75
N VAL A 161 -6.99 -4.12 -10.75
CA VAL A 161 -6.37 -5.24 -11.46
C VAL A 161 -5.76 -6.16 -10.42
N ALA A 162 -6.41 -7.30 -10.17
CA ALA A 162 -6.00 -8.25 -9.14
C ALA A 162 -4.65 -8.90 -9.48
N PRO A 163 -3.86 -9.28 -8.47
CA PRO A 163 -2.65 -10.07 -8.65
C PRO A 163 -2.95 -11.43 -9.29
N ASP A 164 -1.96 -11.96 -10.03
CA ASP A 164 -2.06 -13.20 -10.79
C ASP A 164 -1.78 -14.44 -9.92
N LEU A 165 -0.72 -14.38 -9.08
CA LEU A 165 -0.22 -15.53 -8.33
C LEU A 165 0.01 -15.22 -6.85
N GLY A 166 -0.28 -16.24 -6.02
CA GLY A 166 -0.02 -16.18 -4.57
C GLY A 166 1.44 -16.45 -4.24
N VAL A 167 1.94 -15.76 -3.21
CA VAL A 167 3.23 -16.03 -2.54
C VAL A 167 3.02 -15.99 -1.03
N ASP A 168 3.83 -16.76 -0.29
CA ASP A 168 3.70 -16.88 1.16
C ASP A 168 5.07 -16.87 1.83
N ASN A 169 5.07 -16.96 3.16
CA ASN A 169 6.30 -16.90 3.96
C ASN A 169 7.36 -17.89 3.49
N ASP A 170 8.60 -17.41 3.46
CA ASP A 170 9.81 -18.14 3.05
C ASP A 170 9.86 -18.56 1.56
N ASP A 171 8.88 -18.17 0.74
CA ASP A 171 9.01 -18.31 -0.71
C ASP A 171 10.22 -17.49 -1.21
N VAL A 172 10.98 -18.09 -2.15
CA VAL A 172 12.09 -17.42 -2.81
C VAL A 172 11.93 -17.48 -4.31
N LEU A 173 11.54 -16.34 -4.89
CA LEU A 173 11.40 -16.19 -6.32
C LEU A 173 12.72 -15.75 -6.94
N ARG A 174 13.23 -16.53 -7.92
CA ARG A 174 14.42 -16.18 -8.69
C ARG A 174 14.00 -15.65 -10.04
N LEU A 175 14.05 -14.33 -10.18
CA LEU A 175 13.63 -13.62 -11.38
C LEU A 175 14.87 -13.00 -12.06
N HIS A 176 15.23 -13.50 -13.24
CA HIS A 176 16.30 -12.94 -14.06
C HIS A 176 17.63 -12.67 -13.31
N GLY A 177 17.99 -13.58 -12.37
CA GLY A 177 19.24 -13.51 -11.61
C GLY A 177 19.17 -12.77 -10.29
N MET A 178 18.04 -12.14 -9.96
CA MET A 178 17.76 -11.58 -8.64
C MET A 178 16.88 -12.52 -7.84
N SER A 179 17.09 -12.59 -6.53
CA SER A 179 16.29 -13.40 -5.60
C SER A 179 15.47 -12.51 -4.68
N PHE A 180 14.19 -12.79 -4.63
CA PHE A 180 13.19 -12.10 -3.82
C PHE A 180 12.66 -13.07 -2.77
N ARG A 181 13.05 -12.89 -1.50
CA ARG A 181 12.53 -13.70 -0.40
C ARG A 181 11.33 -13.00 0.21
N ILE A 182 10.25 -13.74 0.36
CA ILE A 182 9.00 -13.26 0.95
C ILE A 182 9.04 -13.53 2.46
N ILE A 183 8.66 -12.53 3.24
CA ILE A 183 8.49 -12.63 4.69
C ILE A 183 7.05 -12.22 4.98
N HIS A 184 6.26 -13.16 5.47
CA HIS A 184 4.88 -12.93 5.90
C HIS A 184 4.77 -13.17 7.41
N ASN A 185 4.05 -12.30 8.09
CA ASN A 185 3.65 -12.48 9.47
C ASN A 185 2.13 -12.24 9.56
N GLU A 186 1.40 -13.25 9.99
CA GLU A 186 -0.05 -13.18 10.08
C GLU A 186 -0.54 -11.98 10.91
N ARG A 187 -1.55 -11.26 10.37
CA ARG A 187 -2.27 -10.19 11.05
C ARG A 187 -1.37 -9.08 11.63
N ALA A 188 -0.37 -8.65 10.88
CA ALA A 188 0.49 -7.55 11.30
C ALA A 188 -0.19 -6.18 11.08
N HIS A 189 0.08 -5.49 9.96
CA HIS A 189 -0.66 -4.30 9.58
C HIS A 189 -2.05 -4.66 8.99
N THR A 190 -2.07 -5.69 8.13
CA THR A 190 -3.27 -6.39 7.66
C THR A 190 -3.12 -7.88 7.93
N ASP A 191 -4.03 -8.73 7.44
CA ASP A 191 -3.91 -10.19 7.49
C ASP A 191 -3.20 -10.80 6.27
N ASN A 192 -2.68 -9.95 5.39
CA ASN A 192 -2.13 -10.35 4.10
C ASN A 192 -0.81 -9.63 3.74
N ASP A 193 -0.13 -9.04 4.73
CA ASP A 193 1.12 -8.33 4.51
C ASP A 193 2.25 -9.26 4.09
N ILE A 194 3.02 -8.85 3.07
CA ILE A 194 4.32 -9.44 2.74
C ILE A 194 5.41 -8.38 2.73
N MET A 195 6.57 -8.71 3.23
CA MET A 195 7.79 -7.95 3.04
C MET A 195 8.66 -8.67 2.00
N ILE A 196 9.39 -7.92 1.19
CA ILE A 196 10.20 -8.46 0.09
C ILE A 196 11.67 -8.14 0.34
N GLU A 197 12.47 -9.15 0.66
CA GLU A 197 13.92 -9.01 0.81
C GLU A 197 14.65 -9.32 -0.50
N VAL A 198 15.49 -8.39 -0.94
CA VAL A 198 16.42 -8.53 -2.07
C VAL A 198 17.83 -8.69 -1.49
N ALA A 199 18.16 -9.92 -1.12
CA ALA A 199 19.37 -10.22 -0.33
C ALA A 199 20.67 -9.80 -1.02
N GLN A 200 20.78 -9.93 -2.37
CA GLN A 200 21.95 -9.51 -3.13
C GLN A 200 22.23 -8.01 -3.02
N GLU A 201 21.19 -7.21 -2.77
CA GLU A 201 21.27 -5.76 -2.67
C GLU A 201 21.27 -5.26 -1.22
N GLY A 202 21.07 -6.16 -0.24
CA GLY A 202 20.91 -5.78 1.17
C GLY A 202 19.70 -4.87 1.41
N VAL A 203 18.63 -5.04 0.64
CA VAL A 203 17.41 -4.21 0.68
C VAL A 203 16.21 -5.04 1.14
N ILE A 204 15.34 -4.44 1.96
CA ILE A 204 14.04 -4.99 2.29
C ILE A 204 12.95 -3.94 2.06
N PHE A 205 11.92 -4.30 1.29
CA PHE A 205 10.67 -3.54 1.16
C PHE A 205 9.70 -4.04 2.22
N LEU A 206 9.18 -3.14 3.02
CA LEU A 206 8.48 -3.44 4.27
C LEU A 206 6.95 -3.30 4.15
N GLY A 207 6.46 -2.68 3.07
CA GLY A 207 5.07 -2.23 3.05
C GLY A 207 4.77 -1.41 4.31
N ASP A 208 3.54 -1.47 4.78
CA ASP A 208 3.08 -0.73 5.95
C ASP A 208 3.35 -1.43 7.30
N ILE A 209 4.13 -2.52 7.29
CA ILE A 209 4.75 -3.05 8.51
C ILE A 209 5.61 -1.96 9.16
N VAL A 210 6.28 -1.12 8.34
CA VAL A 210 6.98 0.08 8.79
C VAL A 210 6.55 1.28 7.96
N MET A 211 6.12 2.33 8.65
CA MET A 211 5.87 3.65 8.09
C MET A 211 6.76 4.66 8.80
N ASN A 212 7.73 5.23 8.08
CA ASN A 212 8.69 6.13 8.73
C ASN A 212 8.05 7.47 9.09
N LYS A 213 8.04 7.80 10.39
CA LYS A 213 7.42 9.01 10.97
C LYS A 213 5.94 9.17 10.61
N ARG A 214 5.21 8.05 10.57
CA ARG A 214 3.77 8.02 10.35
C ARG A 214 3.13 7.01 11.29
N ILE A 215 1.94 7.35 11.78
CA ILE A 215 1.13 6.51 12.66
C ILE A 215 -0.02 5.94 11.83
N ALA A 216 -0.12 4.62 11.74
CA ALA A 216 -1.30 3.97 11.23
C ALA A 216 -2.44 4.19 12.23
N VAL A 217 -3.45 4.93 11.84
CA VAL A 217 -4.62 5.19 12.70
C VAL A 217 -5.79 4.28 12.39
N ASP A 218 -5.74 3.67 11.24
CA ASP A 218 -6.68 2.67 10.79
C ASP A 218 -6.03 1.30 10.98
N PHE A 219 -5.86 0.88 12.26
CA PHE A 219 -5.65 -0.53 12.58
C PHE A 219 -6.99 -1.19 12.28
N PRO A 220 -7.14 -1.82 11.12
CA PRO A 220 -8.37 -2.48 10.80
C PRO A 220 -8.56 -3.64 11.77
N GLU A 221 -9.78 -4.11 11.86
CA GLU A 221 -10.15 -5.36 12.55
C GLU A 221 -9.26 -6.56 12.14
N GLN A 222 -8.48 -6.41 11.07
CA GLN A 222 -7.60 -7.42 10.48
C GLN A 222 -6.15 -7.39 10.99
N GLY A 223 -5.66 -6.26 11.56
CA GLY A 223 -4.30 -6.12 12.05
C GLY A 223 -4.15 -6.39 13.56
N SER A 224 -2.91 -6.50 14.04
CA SER A 224 -2.56 -6.65 15.45
C SER A 224 -1.25 -5.96 15.76
N ILE A 225 -1.25 -5.10 16.80
CA ILE A 225 -0.05 -4.37 17.19
C ILE A 225 1.07 -5.31 17.66
N SER A 226 0.74 -6.37 18.40
CA SER A 226 1.71 -7.37 18.86
C SER A 226 2.32 -8.15 17.68
N ARG A 227 1.51 -8.48 16.68
CA ARG A 227 1.97 -9.14 15.47
C ARG A 227 2.78 -8.21 14.56
N GLN A 228 2.43 -6.94 14.48
CA GLN A 228 3.23 -5.95 13.73
C GLN A 228 4.61 -5.76 14.38
N ILE A 229 4.70 -5.73 15.71
CA ILE A 229 5.99 -5.71 16.41
C ILE A 229 6.81 -6.96 16.04
N ALA A 230 6.21 -8.15 16.03
CA ALA A 230 6.88 -9.39 15.64
C ALA A 230 7.34 -9.37 14.15
N ALA A 231 6.56 -8.80 13.25
CA ALA A 231 6.93 -8.62 11.85
C ALA A 231 8.13 -7.67 11.68
N ILE A 232 8.15 -6.56 12.43
CA ILE A 232 9.31 -5.66 12.47
C ILE A 232 10.55 -6.41 13.01
N ASP A 233 10.39 -7.24 14.05
CA ASP A 233 11.49 -8.06 14.59
C ASP A 233 12.02 -9.07 13.54
N ALA A 234 11.15 -9.63 12.70
CA ALA A 234 11.55 -10.49 11.58
C ALA A 234 12.34 -9.70 10.52
N ALA A 235 11.87 -8.49 10.16
CA ALA A 235 12.61 -7.61 9.25
C ALA A 235 13.99 -7.22 9.80
N LEU A 236 14.10 -6.94 11.09
CA LEU A 236 15.37 -6.61 11.77
C LEU A 236 16.34 -7.80 11.83
N LYS A 237 15.87 -9.03 11.70
CA LYS A 237 16.71 -10.25 11.61
C LYS A 237 17.18 -10.55 10.20
N SER A 238 16.63 -9.88 9.18
CA SER A 238 17.13 -9.99 7.79
C SER A 238 18.56 -9.44 7.70
N GLY A 239 19.26 -9.79 6.64
CA GLY A 239 20.58 -9.23 6.32
C GLY A 239 20.54 -7.82 5.70
N ALA A 240 19.35 -7.20 5.61
CA ALA A 240 19.17 -5.91 4.96
C ALA A 240 19.86 -4.77 5.75
N ILE A 241 20.44 -3.84 5.00
CA ILE A 241 21.00 -2.58 5.50
C ILE A 241 20.18 -1.37 5.02
N HIS A 242 19.38 -1.55 3.95
CA HIS A 242 18.46 -0.56 3.42
C HIS A 242 17.02 -1.01 3.67
N PHE A 243 16.27 -0.19 4.34
CA PHE A 243 14.89 -0.43 4.75
C PHE A 243 13.97 0.53 4.01
N ILE A 244 13.08 -0.01 3.17
CA ILE A 244 12.14 0.78 2.37
C ILE A 244 10.75 0.66 3.01
N PRO A 245 10.25 1.69 3.70
CA PRO A 245 8.94 1.68 4.35
C PRO A 245 7.83 1.87 3.30
N GLY A 246 6.61 1.50 3.62
CA GLY A 246 5.46 1.78 2.76
C GLY A 246 5.22 3.29 2.58
N HIS A 247 5.48 4.08 3.63
CA HIS A 247 5.36 5.53 3.64
C HIS A 247 6.52 6.20 4.38
N GLY A 248 6.84 7.44 3.97
CA GLY A 248 7.91 8.23 4.54
C GLY A 248 9.28 7.85 3.96
N ALA A 249 10.33 8.54 4.36
CA ALA A 249 11.66 8.38 3.76
C ALA A 249 12.26 7.00 4.01
N SER A 250 12.91 6.44 3.01
CA SER A 250 13.75 5.23 3.13
C SER A 250 14.94 5.51 4.07
N GLY A 251 15.47 4.45 4.68
CA GLY A 251 16.59 4.59 5.63
C GLY A 251 17.28 3.27 5.92
N GLY A 252 17.98 3.22 7.05
CA GLY A 252 18.58 2.00 7.58
C GLY A 252 17.67 1.35 8.64
N ARG A 253 18.27 0.53 9.48
CA ARG A 253 17.56 -0.19 10.57
C ARG A 253 16.86 0.75 11.56
N GLU A 254 17.33 1.99 11.69
CA GLU A 254 16.81 2.99 12.63
C GLU A 254 15.34 3.31 12.39
N ILE A 255 14.84 3.28 11.16
CA ILE A 255 13.43 3.56 10.89
C ILE A 255 12.51 2.44 11.42
N ALA A 256 12.92 1.18 11.27
CA ALA A 256 12.21 0.03 11.82
C ALA A 256 12.27 0.01 13.36
N LEU A 257 13.43 0.33 13.94
CA LEU A 257 13.58 0.45 15.39
C LEU A 257 12.72 1.57 15.99
N ALA A 258 12.63 2.72 15.32
CA ALA A 258 11.77 3.83 15.75
C ALA A 258 10.28 3.47 15.74
N GLN A 259 9.80 2.83 14.66
CA GLN A 259 8.43 2.35 14.57
C GLN A 259 8.14 1.30 15.65
N ARG A 260 9.05 0.34 15.83
CA ARG A 260 8.95 -0.67 16.88
C ARG A 260 8.85 -0.07 18.27
N ALA A 261 9.73 0.90 18.59
CA ALA A 261 9.74 1.57 19.88
C ALA A 261 8.40 2.27 20.15
N PHE A 262 7.85 2.97 19.15
CA PHE A 262 6.52 3.59 19.24
C PHE A 262 5.43 2.56 19.55
N LEU A 263 5.36 1.45 18.78
CA LEU A 263 4.35 0.42 18.94
C LEU A 263 4.46 -0.29 20.31
N VAL A 264 5.68 -0.61 20.76
CA VAL A 264 5.92 -1.23 22.07
C VAL A 264 5.49 -0.30 23.21
N THR A 265 5.85 0.99 23.13
CA THR A 265 5.47 1.98 24.14
C THR A 265 3.94 2.11 24.20
N LEU A 266 3.29 2.26 23.06
CA LEU A 266 1.84 2.36 22.97
C LEU A 266 1.14 1.13 23.54
N HIS A 267 1.50 -0.08 23.07
CA HIS A 267 0.89 -1.33 23.52
C HIS A 267 1.06 -1.56 25.03
N THR A 268 2.30 -1.37 25.53
CA THR A 268 2.60 -1.55 26.97
C THR A 268 1.81 -0.57 27.84
N ALA A 269 1.73 0.69 27.41
CA ALA A 269 1.02 1.72 28.17
C ALA A 269 -0.51 1.50 28.17
N VAL A 270 -1.08 1.10 27.02
CA VAL A 270 -2.52 0.76 26.93
C VAL A 270 -2.81 -0.45 27.80
N LYS A 271 -2.04 -1.55 27.68
CA LYS A 271 -2.24 -2.75 28.47
C LYS A 271 -2.17 -2.47 29.98
N LYS A 272 -1.13 -1.76 30.42
CA LYS A 272 -0.98 -1.39 31.85
C LYS A 272 -2.17 -0.58 32.36
N SER A 273 -2.68 0.35 31.59
CA SER A 273 -3.81 1.21 31.97
C SER A 273 -5.13 0.44 31.95
N TYR A 274 -5.31 -0.48 30.99
CA TYR A 274 -6.42 -1.41 30.93
C TYR A 274 -6.48 -2.29 32.19
N ASP A 275 -5.36 -2.88 32.60
CA ASP A 275 -5.23 -3.72 33.81
C ASP A 275 -5.55 -2.92 35.10
N GLN A 276 -5.47 -1.58 35.05
CA GLN A 276 -5.86 -0.65 36.12
C GLN A 276 -7.35 -0.23 36.05
N GLY A 277 -8.11 -0.73 35.09
CA GLY A 277 -9.52 -0.41 34.89
C GLY A 277 -9.81 0.95 34.28
N MET A 278 -8.82 1.58 33.63
CA MET A 278 -9.01 2.85 32.93
C MET A 278 -9.75 2.62 31.60
N SER A 279 -10.63 3.56 31.24
CA SER A 279 -11.26 3.61 29.92
C SER A 279 -10.27 4.04 28.82
N ASP A 280 -10.58 3.72 27.56
CA ASP A 280 -9.77 4.13 26.41
C ASP A 280 -9.62 5.65 26.28
N SER A 281 -10.64 6.41 26.67
CA SER A 281 -10.61 7.87 26.70
C SER A 281 -9.60 8.42 27.71
N GLU A 282 -9.61 7.91 28.95
CA GLU A 282 -8.64 8.30 30.01
C GLU A 282 -7.20 7.93 29.59
N ILE A 283 -7.04 6.76 28.97
CA ILE A 283 -5.76 6.29 28.44
C ILE A 283 -5.26 7.22 27.34
N SER A 284 -6.16 7.60 26.42
CA SER A 284 -5.81 8.52 25.32
C SER A 284 -5.27 9.86 25.80
N ASP A 285 -5.92 10.48 26.80
CA ASP A 285 -5.51 11.76 27.35
C ASP A 285 -4.14 11.68 28.06
N ARG A 286 -3.89 10.60 28.77
CA ARG A 286 -2.60 10.32 29.37
C ARG A 286 -1.50 10.13 28.33
N LEU A 287 -1.74 9.32 27.30
CA LEU A 287 -0.75 8.93 26.31
C LEU A 287 -0.34 10.06 25.37
N LYS A 288 -1.16 11.10 25.18
CA LYS A 288 -0.78 12.33 24.46
C LYS A 288 0.51 12.94 25.01
N ASN A 289 0.68 12.91 26.34
CA ASN A 289 1.88 13.43 26.99
C ASN A 289 3.04 12.44 26.95
N GLU A 290 2.79 11.17 27.22
CA GLU A 290 3.82 10.13 27.22
C GLU A 290 4.43 9.92 25.82
N LEU A 291 3.63 10.07 24.78
CA LEU A 291 4.03 9.94 23.37
C LEU A 291 4.35 11.29 22.70
N ALA A 292 4.52 12.37 23.46
CA ALA A 292 4.80 13.70 22.91
C ALA A 292 6.06 13.76 22.02
N GLY A 293 7.02 12.85 22.21
CA GLY A 293 8.19 12.70 21.33
C GLY A 293 7.85 12.32 19.88
N TYR A 294 6.63 11.83 19.62
CA TYR A 294 6.12 11.44 18.29
C TYR A 294 5.12 12.45 17.71
N LYS A 295 4.95 13.64 18.34
CA LYS A 295 3.95 14.65 17.95
C LYS A 295 4.07 15.12 16.48
N ASP A 296 5.27 15.05 15.92
CA ASP A 296 5.56 15.46 14.54
C ASP A 296 5.39 14.30 13.53
N TRP A 297 4.95 13.11 13.99
CA TRP A 297 4.61 12.03 13.11
C TRP A 297 3.24 12.26 12.49
N VAL A 298 3.13 11.98 11.19
CA VAL A 298 1.85 12.07 10.47
C VAL A 298 0.82 11.16 11.13
N GLY A 299 -0.37 11.70 11.42
CA GLY A 299 -1.45 10.98 12.09
C GLY A 299 -1.44 11.04 13.62
N PHE A 300 -0.49 11.74 14.26
CA PHE A 300 -0.47 11.89 15.72
C PHE A 300 -1.72 12.61 16.26
N ASP A 301 -2.31 13.51 15.50
CA ASP A 301 -3.58 14.18 15.80
C ASP A 301 -4.75 13.19 15.99
N ARG A 302 -4.64 11.98 15.45
CA ARG A 302 -5.60 10.89 15.54
C ARG A 302 -5.21 9.80 16.54
N LEU A 303 -4.24 10.05 17.43
CA LEU A 303 -3.74 9.09 18.42
C LEU A 303 -4.88 8.46 19.24
N ALA A 304 -5.91 9.22 19.60
CA ALA A 304 -7.07 8.72 20.36
C ALA A 304 -7.74 7.52 19.67
N ARG A 305 -7.90 7.59 18.33
CA ARG A 305 -8.49 6.49 17.54
C ARG A 305 -7.61 5.24 17.57
N LEU A 306 -6.29 5.42 17.49
CA LEU A 306 -5.34 4.31 17.61
C LEU A 306 -5.37 3.69 19.01
N VAL A 307 -5.41 4.51 20.06
CA VAL A 307 -5.52 4.04 21.45
C VAL A 307 -6.78 3.19 21.63
N SER A 308 -7.95 3.65 21.16
CA SER A 308 -9.19 2.88 21.22
C SER A 308 -9.11 1.56 20.44
N ALA A 309 -8.41 1.52 19.31
CA ALA A 309 -8.21 0.29 18.55
C ALA A 309 -7.32 -0.71 19.31
N VAL A 310 -6.21 -0.23 19.89
CA VAL A 310 -5.29 -1.06 20.69
C VAL A 310 -5.97 -1.54 21.98
N TYR A 311 -6.79 -0.69 22.61
CA TYR A 311 -7.58 -1.07 23.80
C TYR A 311 -8.46 -2.29 23.52
N ARG A 312 -9.21 -2.29 22.40
CA ARG A 312 -10.04 -3.44 22.00
C ARG A 312 -9.21 -4.70 21.72
N GLN A 313 -7.98 -4.56 21.19
CA GLN A 313 -7.08 -5.70 21.01
C GLN A 313 -6.64 -6.28 22.35
N VAL A 314 -6.22 -5.43 23.29
CA VAL A 314 -5.84 -5.85 24.66
C VAL A 314 -7.00 -6.53 25.36
N GLU A 315 -8.22 -6.02 25.22
CA GLU A 315 -9.43 -6.64 25.78
C GLU A 315 -9.61 -8.05 25.24
N THR A 316 -9.49 -8.27 23.92
CA THR A 316 -9.62 -9.60 23.28
C THR A 316 -8.46 -10.54 23.63
N GLU A 317 -7.27 -10.07 23.94
CA GLU A 317 -6.12 -10.88 24.35
C GLU A 317 -6.25 -11.37 25.80
N THR A 318 -7.14 -10.76 26.61
CA THR A 318 -7.29 -11.03 28.04
C THR A 318 -8.40 -12.09 28.30
N PHE A 319 -9.25 -12.39 27.32
CA PHE A 319 -10.29 -13.42 27.36
C PHE A 319 -9.90 -14.63 26.50
#